data_e1203089e34990c8d07163502b20ad5a
#
_entry.id   e1203089e34990c8d07163502b20ad5a
#
_cell.length_a   1.000
_cell.length_b   1.000
_cell.length_c   1.000
_cell.angle_alpha   90.00
_cell.angle_beta   90.00
_cell.angle_gamma   90.00
#
_symmetry.space_group_name_H-M   'P 1'
#
loop_
_entity.id
_entity.type
_entity.pdbx_description
1 polymer ?
#
loop_
_entity_poly.entity_id
_entity_poly.type
_entity_poly.pdbx_seq_one_letter_code
_entity_poly.pdbx_strand_id
1 'polypeptide(L)'
;MIPLRTPASCWAELSASDKRARLLRAAGEVFARDGLDAPMPVIAAAAGAGVGSVYRQFPSKRDLLAALVVERLNEAEEGAEAARRSAAGPWSALTGLLWALAERQATDDVLGEAMATVSEHAQVQVALERTTQALERLLAAARAEGRLRADATTLDLRLLFAATRAATQLEAGAWRRMLELGIDALQADQPGNRL
;
A
#
# COMPACT_ATOMS: atom_id res chain seq x y z
N MET A 1 20.27 14.09 26.01
CA MET A 1 19.00 13.87 26.71
C MET A 1 18.17 12.98 25.79
N ILE A 2 18.15 11.66 26.07
CA ILE A 2 17.44 10.64 25.28
C ILE A 2 15.94 10.78 25.61
N PRO A 3 15.03 10.93 24.64
CA PRO A 3 13.60 10.97 24.94
C PRO A 3 13.17 9.63 25.52
N LEU A 4 12.60 9.67 26.72
CA LEU A 4 11.96 8.56 27.39
C LEU A 4 10.86 7.99 26.45
N ARG A 5 11.05 6.74 26.00
CA ARG A 5 9.98 5.98 25.34
C ARG A 5 8.80 5.95 26.31
N THR A 6 7.69 6.55 25.90
CA THR A 6 6.41 6.43 26.62
C THR A 6 6.16 4.94 26.88
N PRO A 7 5.84 4.51 28.11
CA PRO A 7 5.54 3.11 28.37
C PRO A 7 4.40 2.68 27.48
N ALA A 8 4.56 1.55 26.80
CA ALA A 8 3.52 0.98 25.96
C ALA A 8 2.28 0.77 26.82
N SER A 9 1.20 1.49 26.50
CA SER A 9 -0.08 1.39 27.24
C SER A 9 -0.47 -0.10 27.36
N CYS A 10 -0.93 -0.49 28.55
CA CYS A 10 -1.39 -1.85 28.79
C CYS A 10 -2.51 -2.19 27.79
N TRP A 11 -2.51 -3.38 27.19
CA TRP A 11 -3.55 -3.82 26.27
C TRP A 11 -4.98 -3.57 26.77
N ALA A 12 -5.19 -3.74 28.08
CA ALA A 12 -6.51 -3.56 28.71
C ALA A 12 -7.05 -2.12 28.61
N GLU A 13 -6.15 -1.13 28.62
CA GLU A 13 -6.47 0.30 28.67
C GLU A 13 -6.73 0.90 27.26
N LEU A 14 -6.39 0.17 26.20
CA LEU A 14 -6.55 0.64 24.84
C LEU A 14 -8.02 0.68 24.42
N SER A 15 -8.39 1.66 23.62
CA SER A 15 -9.68 1.70 22.92
C SER A 15 -9.79 0.52 21.92
N ALA A 16 -10.99 0.25 21.41
CA ALA A 16 -11.19 -0.79 20.41
C ALA A 16 -10.42 -0.49 19.10
N SER A 17 -10.37 0.78 18.68
CA SER A 17 -9.60 1.23 17.51
C SER A 17 -8.10 1.07 17.72
N ASP A 18 -7.57 1.44 18.91
CA ASP A 18 -6.14 1.32 19.21
C ASP A 18 -5.70 -0.16 19.29
N LYS A 19 -6.56 -1.01 19.87
CA LYS A 19 -6.35 -2.47 19.90
C LYS A 19 -6.25 -3.03 18.48
N ARG A 20 -7.18 -2.62 17.59
CA ARG A 20 -7.17 -3.04 16.20
C ARG A 20 -5.92 -2.57 15.48
N ALA A 21 -5.57 -1.30 15.57
CA ALA A 21 -4.38 -0.73 14.95
C ALA A 21 -3.08 -1.41 15.46
N ARG A 22 -3.00 -1.70 16.76
CA ARG A 22 -1.87 -2.41 17.35
C ARG A 22 -1.75 -3.84 16.85
N LEU A 23 -2.88 -4.55 16.68
CA LEU A 23 -2.89 -5.90 16.09
C LEU A 23 -2.45 -5.89 14.64
N LEU A 24 -2.95 -4.95 13.82
CA LEU A 24 -2.57 -4.83 12.42
C LEU A 24 -1.08 -4.52 12.26
N ARG A 25 -0.53 -3.61 13.07
CA ARG A 25 0.90 -3.32 13.07
C ARG A 25 1.73 -4.56 13.43
N ALA A 26 1.39 -5.24 14.54
CA ALA A 26 2.09 -6.45 14.96
C ALA A 26 1.98 -7.57 13.93
N ALA A 27 0.83 -7.70 13.27
CA ALA A 27 0.64 -8.67 12.19
C ALA A 27 1.52 -8.35 10.99
N GLY A 28 1.60 -7.08 10.56
CA GLY A 28 2.51 -6.65 9.48
C GLY A 28 3.96 -6.98 9.79
N GLU A 29 4.44 -6.65 11.01
CA GLU A 29 5.82 -6.95 11.44
C GLU A 29 6.10 -8.46 11.50
N VAL A 30 5.16 -9.26 12.01
CA VAL A 30 5.30 -10.72 12.08
C VAL A 30 5.29 -11.33 10.69
N PHE A 31 4.37 -10.94 9.83
CA PHE A 31 4.30 -11.48 8.46
C PHE A 31 5.51 -11.07 7.62
N ALA A 32 6.03 -9.86 7.79
CA ALA A 32 7.26 -9.43 7.10
C ALA A 32 8.49 -10.27 7.51
N ARG A 33 8.56 -10.71 8.77
CA ARG A 33 9.67 -11.50 9.29
C ARG A 33 9.51 -13.00 9.05
N ASP A 34 8.32 -13.53 9.31
CA ASP A 34 8.04 -14.98 9.43
C ASP A 34 7.20 -15.52 8.25
N GLY A 35 6.78 -14.65 7.30
CA GLY A 35 5.91 -15.00 6.19
C GLY A 35 4.42 -15.08 6.57
N LEU A 36 3.56 -15.20 5.55
CA LEU A 36 2.10 -15.26 5.76
C LEU A 36 1.62 -16.49 6.54
N ASP A 37 2.46 -17.52 6.67
CA ASP A 37 2.11 -18.72 7.43
C ASP A 37 2.24 -18.56 8.95
N ALA A 38 2.78 -17.46 9.45
CA ALA A 38 2.92 -17.17 10.87
C ALA A 38 1.60 -17.39 11.63
N PRO A 39 1.61 -18.13 12.77
CA PRO A 39 0.38 -18.49 13.50
C PRO A 39 -0.18 -17.29 14.28
N MET A 40 -1.50 -17.23 14.39
CA MET A 40 -2.22 -16.17 15.15
C MET A 40 -1.70 -15.97 16.60
N PRO A 41 -1.30 -17.02 17.36
CA PRO A 41 -0.70 -16.83 18.68
C PRO A 41 0.61 -16.01 18.68
N VAL A 42 1.42 -16.11 17.63
CA VAL A 42 2.68 -15.32 17.49
C VAL A 42 2.33 -13.84 17.31
N ILE A 43 1.33 -13.54 16.50
CA ILE A 43 0.82 -12.18 16.30
C ILE A 43 0.23 -11.62 17.61
N ALA A 44 -0.52 -12.43 18.34
CA ALA A 44 -1.07 -12.07 19.65
C ALA A 44 0.05 -11.69 20.63
N ALA A 45 1.09 -12.52 20.73
CA ALA A 45 2.26 -12.26 21.58
C ALA A 45 2.98 -10.97 21.17
N ALA A 46 3.21 -10.75 19.88
CA ALA A 46 3.84 -9.53 19.34
C ALA A 46 3.02 -8.26 19.65
N ALA A 47 1.68 -8.36 19.63
CA ALA A 47 0.79 -7.27 19.99
C ALA A 47 0.67 -7.06 21.51
N GLY A 48 1.18 -7.97 22.34
CA GLY A 48 0.93 -7.98 23.79
C GLY A 48 -0.54 -8.25 24.12
N ALA A 49 -1.23 -9.03 23.30
CA ALA A 49 -2.64 -9.38 23.40
C ALA A 49 -2.84 -10.84 23.76
N GLY A 50 -3.95 -11.15 24.45
CA GLY A 50 -4.39 -12.54 24.58
C GLY A 50 -4.93 -13.07 23.25
N VAL A 51 -4.65 -14.32 22.92
CA VAL A 51 -5.09 -14.98 21.67
C VAL A 51 -6.62 -14.86 21.46
N GLY A 52 -7.42 -15.03 22.51
CA GLY A 52 -8.88 -14.85 22.45
C GLY A 52 -9.30 -13.40 22.09
N SER A 53 -8.47 -12.40 22.39
CA SER A 53 -8.72 -11.01 21.98
C SER A 53 -8.46 -10.80 20.50
N VAL A 54 -7.46 -11.49 19.94
CA VAL A 54 -7.18 -11.45 18.49
C VAL A 54 -8.33 -12.08 17.72
N TYR A 55 -8.81 -13.26 18.09
CA TYR A 55 -9.92 -13.93 17.41
C TYR A 55 -11.26 -13.20 17.55
N ARG A 56 -11.46 -12.40 18.60
CA ARG A 56 -12.63 -11.52 18.70
C ARG A 56 -12.58 -10.36 17.68
N GLN A 57 -11.39 -9.88 17.36
CA GLN A 57 -11.19 -8.80 16.38
C GLN A 57 -11.15 -9.33 14.94
N PHE A 58 -10.51 -10.46 14.75
CA PHE A 58 -10.30 -11.11 13.46
C PHE A 58 -10.61 -12.61 13.61
N PRO A 59 -11.82 -13.04 13.24
CA PRO A 59 -12.27 -14.42 13.42
C PRO A 59 -11.37 -15.48 12.78
N SER A 60 -10.69 -15.11 11.68
CA SER A 60 -9.72 -15.95 11.00
C SER A 60 -8.45 -15.18 10.63
N LYS A 61 -7.40 -15.89 10.27
CA LYS A 61 -6.18 -15.33 9.71
C LYS A 61 -6.46 -14.61 8.37
N ARG A 62 -7.41 -15.12 7.59
CA ARG A 62 -7.85 -14.49 6.34
C ARG A 62 -8.48 -13.12 6.58
N ASP A 63 -9.28 -12.97 7.64
CA ASP A 63 -9.86 -11.67 8.03
C ASP A 63 -8.78 -10.67 8.47
N LEU A 64 -7.76 -11.15 9.17
CA LEU A 64 -6.61 -10.31 9.56
C LEU A 64 -5.80 -9.86 8.35
N LEU A 65 -5.51 -10.77 7.41
CA LEU A 65 -4.83 -10.45 6.14
C LEU A 65 -5.66 -9.47 5.30
N ALA A 66 -6.97 -9.71 5.20
CA ALA A 66 -7.88 -8.79 4.50
C ALA A 66 -7.87 -7.40 5.12
N ALA A 67 -7.85 -7.30 6.44
CA ALA A 67 -7.79 -6.02 7.14
C ALA A 67 -6.46 -5.27 6.89
N LEU A 68 -5.33 -5.98 6.82
CA LEU A 68 -4.04 -5.39 6.45
C LEU A 68 -4.04 -4.85 5.01
N VAL A 69 -4.57 -5.63 4.08
CA VAL A 69 -4.69 -5.21 2.69
C VAL A 69 -5.62 -3.99 2.56
N VAL A 70 -6.75 -3.98 3.26
CA VAL A 70 -7.69 -2.83 3.29
C VAL A 70 -7.00 -1.58 3.84
N GLU A 71 -6.20 -1.69 4.90
CA GLU A 71 -5.45 -0.55 5.45
C GLU A 71 -4.51 0.05 4.39
N ARG A 72 -3.80 -0.80 3.65
CA ARG A 72 -2.91 -0.35 2.56
C ARG A 72 -3.65 0.29 1.38
N LEU A 73 -4.80 -0.26 1.01
CA LEU A 73 -5.64 0.31 -0.03
C LEU A 73 -6.19 1.67 0.39
N ASN A 74 -6.64 1.82 1.63
CA ASN A 74 -7.10 3.11 2.17
C ASN A 74 -5.98 4.16 2.16
N GLU A 75 -4.76 3.81 2.54
CA GLU A 75 -3.61 4.70 2.46
C GLU A 75 -3.30 5.15 1.02
N ALA A 76 -3.41 4.25 0.06
CA ALA A 76 -3.25 4.58 -1.35
C ALA A 76 -4.38 5.48 -1.86
N GLU A 77 -5.63 5.24 -1.45
CA GLU A 77 -6.78 6.10 -1.74
C GLU A 77 -6.58 7.51 -1.18
N GLU A 78 -6.22 7.63 0.10
CA GLU A 78 -5.94 8.91 0.77
C GLU A 78 -4.78 9.64 0.10
N GLY A 79 -3.73 8.91 -0.28
CA GLY A 79 -2.59 9.43 -1.02
C GLY A 79 -2.99 10.01 -2.37
N ALA A 80 -3.83 9.30 -3.14
CA ALA A 80 -4.34 9.77 -4.42
C ALA A 80 -5.22 11.03 -4.29
N GLU A 81 -6.08 11.06 -3.27
CA GLU A 81 -6.91 12.24 -2.99
C GLU A 81 -6.08 13.45 -2.50
N ALA A 82 -5.04 13.22 -1.70
CA ALA A 82 -4.11 14.26 -1.28
C ALA A 82 -3.29 14.79 -2.47
N ALA A 83 -2.80 13.90 -3.33
CA ALA A 83 -2.07 14.23 -4.54
C ALA A 83 -2.92 15.12 -5.48
N ARG A 84 -4.21 14.80 -5.64
CA ARG A 84 -5.14 15.58 -6.47
C ARG A 84 -5.34 17.01 -5.96
N ARG A 85 -5.19 17.26 -4.66
CA ARG A 85 -5.28 18.59 -4.04
C ARG A 85 -3.93 19.32 -3.97
N SER A 86 -2.85 18.70 -4.44
CA SER A 86 -1.50 19.27 -4.37
C SER A 86 -1.36 20.49 -5.25
N ALA A 87 -0.69 21.52 -4.75
CA ALA A 87 -0.31 22.71 -5.52
C ALA A 87 0.82 22.45 -6.54
N ALA A 88 1.49 21.29 -6.48
CA ALA A 88 2.58 20.92 -7.37
C ALA A 88 2.12 20.53 -8.79
N GLY A 89 0.82 20.46 -9.01
CA GLY A 89 0.21 20.01 -10.26
C GLY A 89 -0.05 18.49 -10.28
N PRO A 90 -1.05 18.04 -11.07
CA PRO A 90 -1.51 16.66 -11.09
C PRO A 90 -0.46 15.64 -11.49
N TRP A 91 0.37 15.93 -12.48
CA TRP A 91 1.45 15.03 -12.93
C TRP A 91 2.52 14.86 -11.86
N SER A 92 3.01 15.95 -11.28
CA SER A 92 4.02 15.91 -10.22
C SER A 92 3.49 15.17 -8.99
N ALA A 93 2.22 15.37 -8.65
CA ALA A 93 1.56 14.70 -7.55
C ALA A 93 1.36 13.20 -7.82
N LEU A 94 0.99 12.81 -9.05
CA LEU A 94 0.90 11.42 -9.47
C LEU A 94 2.25 10.72 -9.35
N THR A 95 3.30 11.29 -9.93
CA THR A 95 4.64 10.69 -9.88
C THR A 95 5.17 10.59 -8.46
N GLY A 96 4.95 11.61 -7.61
CA GLY A 96 5.30 11.56 -6.18
C GLY A 96 4.57 10.44 -5.44
N LEU A 97 3.28 10.23 -5.71
CA LEU A 97 2.52 9.12 -5.15
C LEU A 97 3.06 7.76 -5.61
N LEU A 98 3.37 7.61 -6.90
CA LEU A 98 3.94 6.36 -7.42
C LEU A 98 5.28 6.02 -6.75
N TRP A 99 6.15 7.02 -6.54
CA TRP A 99 7.40 6.85 -5.82
C TRP A 99 7.17 6.40 -4.37
N ALA A 100 6.28 7.06 -3.64
CA ALA A 100 5.99 6.73 -2.24
C ALA A 100 5.43 5.31 -2.09
N LEU A 101 4.50 4.91 -2.99
CA LEU A 101 3.92 3.57 -2.98
C LEU A 101 4.94 2.50 -3.36
N ALA A 102 5.82 2.75 -4.35
CA ALA A 102 6.83 1.80 -4.78
C ALA A 102 7.94 1.62 -3.74
N GLU A 103 8.38 2.69 -3.08
CA GLU A 103 9.34 2.62 -1.97
C GLU A 103 8.80 1.77 -0.81
N ARG A 104 7.52 1.96 -0.49
CA ARG A 104 6.85 1.17 0.53
C ARG A 104 6.73 -0.31 0.11
N GLN A 105 6.34 -0.57 -1.14
CA GLN A 105 6.28 -1.94 -1.67
C GLN A 105 7.65 -2.63 -1.63
N ALA A 106 8.74 -1.93 -1.90
CA ALA A 106 10.09 -2.48 -1.87
C ALA A 106 10.55 -2.86 -0.46
N THR A 107 9.94 -2.28 0.59
CA THR A 107 10.22 -2.60 2.00
C THR A 107 9.24 -3.60 2.61
N ASP A 108 8.10 -3.85 1.96
CA ASP A 108 7.01 -4.71 2.48
C ASP A 108 6.51 -5.63 1.35
N ASP A 109 7.29 -6.70 1.06
CA ASP A 109 6.98 -7.66 -0.01
C ASP A 109 5.76 -8.56 0.32
N VAL A 110 5.40 -8.66 1.59
CA VAL A 110 4.30 -9.50 2.10
C VAL A 110 2.93 -9.04 1.59
N LEU A 111 2.77 -7.75 1.32
CA LEU A 111 1.49 -7.20 0.90
C LEU A 111 1.01 -7.77 -0.45
N GLY A 112 1.91 -7.98 -1.41
CA GLY A 112 1.56 -8.54 -2.71
C GLY A 112 1.06 -9.99 -2.61
N GLU A 113 1.68 -10.80 -1.75
CA GLU A 113 1.25 -12.16 -1.46
C GLU A 113 -0.07 -12.18 -0.68
N ALA A 114 -0.22 -11.30 0.32
CA ALA A 114 -1.46 -11.13 1.06
C ALA A 114 -2.62 -10.74 0.14
N MET A 115 -2.41 -9.79 -0.78
CA MET A 115 -3.40 -9.37 -1.77
C MET A 115 -3.88 -10.55 -2.63
N ALA A 116 -2.97 -11.39 -3.12
CA ALA A 116 -3.33 -12.58 -3.91
C ALA A 116 -4.19 -13.55 -3.09
N THR A 117 -3.89 -13.70 -1.78
CA THR A 117 -4.60 -14.62 -0.87
C THR A 117 -6.02 -14.16 -0.54
N VAL A 118 -6.25 -12.84 -0.46
CA VAL A 118 -7.53 -12.25 -0.01
C VAL A 118 -8.25 -11.42 -1.08
N SER A 119 -7.84 -11.53 -2.34
CA SER A 119 -8.42 -10.76 -3.46
C SER A 119 -9.94 -10.85 -3.56
N GLU A 120 -10.54 -12.00 -3.23
CA GLU A 120 -11.99 -12.22 -3.25
C GLU A 120 -12.70 -11.82 -1.95
N HIS A 121 -11.98 -11.32 -0.95
CA HIS A 121 -12.60 -10.91 0.31
C HIS A 121 -13.43 -9.64 0.09
N ALA A 122 -14.70 -9.63 0.52
CA ALA A 122 -15.64 -8.54 0.24
C ALA A 122 -15.13 -7.15 0.63
N GLN A 123 -14.48 -7.02 1.80
CA GLN A 123 -13.91 -5.75 2.24
C GLN A 123 -12.74 -5.29 1.37
N VAL A 124 -11.94 -6.23 0.85
CA VAL A 124 -10.83 -5.94 -0.06
C VAL A 124 -11.36 -5.46 -1.40
N GLN A 125 -12.40 -6.08 -1.94
CA GLN A 125 -13.04 -5.66 -3.19
C GLN A 125 -13.58 -4.23 -3.10
N VAL A 126 -14.29 -3.90 -2.01
CA VAL A 126 -14.81 -2.53 -1.77
C VAL A 126 -13.67 -1.51 -1.67
N ALA A 127 -12.61 -1.82 -0.93
CA ALA A 127 -11.46 -0.92 -0.79
C ALA A 127 -10.71 -0.75 -2.13
N LEU A 128 -10.53 -1.84 -2.88
CA LEU A 128 -9.89 -1.82 -4.20
C LEU A 128 -10.66 -0.96 -5.20
N GLU A 129 -11.99 -1.05 -5.20
CA GLU A 129 -12.83 -0.21 -6.06
C GLU A 129 -12.67 1.27 -5.74
N ARG A 130 -12.72 1.66 -4.46
CA ARG A 130 -12.53 3.05 -4.01
C ARG A 130 -11.15 3.57 -4.39
N THR A 131 -10.10 2.80 -4.13
CA THR A 131 -8.72 3.15 -4.49
C THR A 131 -8.59 3.33 -6.00
N THR A 132 -9.16 2.42 -6.79
CA THR A 132 -9.17 2.52 -8.26
C THR A 132 -9.83 3.81 -8.72
N GLN A 133 -11.01 4.14 -8.19
CA GLN A 133 -11.71 5.38 -8.52
C GLN A 133 -10.91 6.64 -8.13
N ALA A 134 -10.21 6.63 -6.99
CA ALA A 134 -9.36 7.75 -6.58
C ALA A 134 -8.18 7.94 -7.54
N LEU A 135 -7.53 6.83 -7.94
CA LEU A 135 -6.45 6.85 -8.93
C LEU A 135 -6.93 7.31 -10.31
N GLU A 136 -8.11 6.87 -10.77
CA GLU A 136 -8.69 7.33 -12.03
C GLU A 136 -8.93 8.83 -12.06
N ARG A 137 -9.42 9.41 -10.96
CA ARG A 137 -9.57 10.87 -10.84
C ARG A 137 -8.23 11.60 -10.91
N LEU A 138 -7.18 11.06 -10.32
CA LEU A 138 -5.83 11.63 -10.40
C LEU A 138 -5.24 11.52 -11.81
N LEU A 139 -5.40 10.35 -12.45
CA LEU A 139 -4.99 10.14 -13.86
C LEU A 139 -5.73 11.12 -14.81
N ALA A 140 -7.04 11.29 -14.62
CA ALA A 140 -7.82 12.25 -15.40
C ALA A 140 -7.31 13.68 -15.26
N ALA A 141 -6.93 14.10 -14.04
CA ALA A 141 -6.35 15.41 -13.79
C ALA A 141 -4.97 15.58 -14.46
N ALA A 142 -4.08 14.57 -14.37
CA ALA A 142 -2.77 14.59 -15.01
C ALA A 142 -2.87 14.57 -16.55
N ARG A 143 -3.90 13.92 -17.09
CA ARG A 143 -4.21 13.91 -18.52
C ARG A 143 -4.73 15.27 -18.99
N ALA A 144 -5.58 15.93 -18.22
CA ALA A 144 -6.06 17.27 -18.50
C ALA A 144 -4.93 18.33 -18.46
N GLU A 145 -3.88 18.10 -17.64
CA GLU A 145 -2.65 18.91 -17.64
C GLU A 145 -1.80 18.70 -18.93
N GLY A 146 -2.10 17.67 -19.71
CA GLY A 146 -1.37 17.34 -20.94
C GLY A 146 -0.02 16.64 -20.70
N ARG A 147 0.23 16.15 -19.48
CA ARG A 147 1.48 15.48 -19.09
C ARG A 147 1.39 13.95 -19.10
N LEU A 148 0.19 13.41 -18.95
CA LEU A 148 -0.07 11.98 -19.02
C LEU A 148 -0.59 11.60 -20.41
N ARG A 149 -0.08 10.49 -20.97
CA ARG A 149 -0.58 9.95 -22.24
C ARG A 149 -2.08 9.65 -22.19
N ALA A 150 -2.77 9.83 -23.32
CA ALA A 150 -4.24 9.78 -23.36
C ALA A 150 -4.84 8.40 -23.04
N ASP A 151 -4.10 7.33 -23.36
CA ASP A 151 -4.51 5.94 -23.21
C ASP A 151 -4.07 5.30 -21.87
N ALA A 152 -3.34 6.02 -21.01
CA ALA A 152 -2.94 5.52 -19.70
C ALA A 152 -4.16 5.21 -18.82
N THR A 153 -4.13 4.08 -18.14
CA THR A 153 -5.22 3.57 -17.29
C THR A 153 -4.70 3.14 -15.93
N THR A 154 -5.58 2.81 -15.01
CA THR A 154 -5.20 2.19 -13.71
C THR A 154 -4.58 0.80 -13.90
N LEU A 155 -4.84 0.12 -15.03
CA LEU A 155 -4.18 -1.13 -15.37
C LEU A 155 -2.68 -0.91 -15.59
N ASP A 156 -2.27 0.18 -16.25
CA ASP A 156 -0.86 0.50 -16.47
C ASP A 156 -0.13 0.71 -15.13
N LEU A 157 -0.78 1.38 -14.18
CA LEU A 157 -0.22 1.52 -12.82
C LEU A 157 -0.06 0.15 -12.13
N ARG A 158 -1.04 -0.74 -12.26
CA ARG A 158 -0.96 -2.09 -11.69
C ARG A 158 0.17 -2.91 -12.33
N LEU A 159 0.34 -2.82 -13.66
CA LEU A 159 1.42 -3.47 -14.38
C LEU A 159 2.78 -2.90 -13.96
N LEU A 160 2.89 -1.59 -13.80
CA LEU A 160 4.10 -0.93 -13.33
C LEU A 160 4.49 -1.42 -11.91
N PHE A 161 3.53 -1.48 -10.98
CA PHE A 161 3.79 -2.00 -9.62
C PHE A 161 4.15 -3.49 -9.62
N ALA A 162 3.55 -4.31 -10.48
CA ALA A 162 3.94 -5.69 -10.64
C ALA A 162 5.37 -5.82 -11.18
N ALA A 163 5.76 -4.98 -12.15
CA ALA A 163 7.11 -4.95 -12.70
C ALA A 163 8.15 -4.44 -11.68
N THR A 164 7.84 -3.39 -10.89
CA THR A 164 8.74 -2.91 -9.83
C THR A 164 8.96 -3.96 -8.74
N ARG A 165 7.91 -4.71 -8.38
CA ARG A 165 8.03 -5.84 -7.46
C ARG A 165 8.95 -6.94 -8.02
N ALA A 166 8.74 -7.33 -9.28
CA ALA A 166 9.60 -8.32 -9.94
C ALA A 166 11.06 -7.85 -10.02
N ALA A 167 11.29 -6.56 -10.30
CA ALA A 167 12.63 -5.98 -10.35
C ALA A 167 13.36 -6.05 -8.99
N THR A 168 12.66 -5.93 -7.87
CA THR A 168 13.23 -6.08 -6.53
C THR A 168 13.80 -7.48 -6.30
N GLN A 169 13.22 -8.51 -6.93
CA GLN A 169 13.70 -9.89 -6.84
C GLN A 169 14.95 -10.14 -7.67
N LEU A 170 15.22 -9.32 -8.68
CA LEU A 170 16.42 -9.44 -9.52
C LEU A 170 17.65 -8.82 -8.85
N GLU A 171 17.52 -7.62 -8.34
CA GLU A 171 18.60 -6.87 -7.70
C GLU A 171 18.04 -5.85 -6.70
N ALA A 172 18.72 -5.70 -5.56
CA ALA A 172 18.36 -4.71 -4.56
C ALA A 172 18.40 -3.29 -5.16
N GLY A 173 17.25 -2.59 -5.13
CA GLY A 173 17.13 -1.23 -5.67
C GLY A 173 16.74 -1.15 -7.15
N ALA A 174 16.73 -2.24 -7.92
CA ALA A 174 16.33 -2.25 -9.33
C ALA A 174 14.89 -1.74 -9.57
N TRP A 175 14.04 -1.83 -8.55
CA TRP A 175 12.69 -1.27 -8.60
C TRP A 175 12.68 0.24 -8.90
N ARG A 176 13.69 1.00 -8.45
CA ARG A 176 13.79 2.45 -8.74
C ARG A 176 13.93 2.68 -10.23
N ARG A 177 14.84 1.93 -10.87
CA ARG A 177 15.04 2.03 -12.31
C ARG A 177 13.80 1.60 -13.09
N MET A 178 13.12 0.54 -12.64
CA MET A 178 11.88 0.08 -13.27
C MET A 178 10.77 1.14 -13.15
N LEU A 179 10.65 1.78 -11.99
CA LEU A 179 9.68 2.85 -11.77
C LEU A 179 9.98 4.08 -12.64
N GLU A 180 11.25 4.52 -12.75
CA GLU A 180 11.66 5.61 -13.64
C GLU A 180 11.23 5.33 -15.08
N LEU A 181 11.60 4.17 -15.62
CA LEU A 181 11.24 3.76 -16.98
C LEU A 181 9.71 3.74 -17.19
N GLY A 182 8.97 3.27 -16.20
CA GLY A 182 7.51 3.24 -16.28
C GLY A 182 6.89 4.64 -16.21
N ILE A 183 7.41 5.53 -15.38
CA ILE A 183 6.96 6.93 -15.33
C ILE A 183 7.24 7.64 -16.66
N ASP A 184 8.43 7.43 -17.23
CA ASP A 184 8.78 7.99 -18.54
C ASP A 184 7.82 7.48 -19.64
N ALA A 185 7.49 6.18 -19.61
CA ALA A 185 6.54 5.59 -20.56
C ALA A 185 5.10 6.09 -20.39
N LEU A 186 4.73 6.60 -19.21
CA LEU A 186 3.42 7.18 -18.95
C LEU A 186 3.31 8.65 -19.39
N GLN A 187 4.42 9.31 -19.69
CA GLN A 187 4.37 10.70 -20.15
C GLN A 187 3.72 10.82 -21.53
N ALA A 188 2.98 11.91 -21.73
CA ALA A 188 2.50 12.26 -23.06
C ALA A 188 3.70 12.59 -23.98
N ASP A 189 3.65 12.12 -25.23
CA ASP A 189 4.62 12.49 -26.25
C ASP A 189 4.71 14.01 -26.35
N GLN A 190 5.86 14.59 -26.04
CA GLN A 190 6.12 15.99 -26.33
C GLN A 190 6.27 16.14 -27.85
N PRO A 191 5.48 17.00 -28.49
CA PRO A 191 5.70 17.29 -29.93
C PRO A 191 7.08 17.88 -30.11
N GLY A 192 8.05 17.08 -30.50
CA GLY A 192 9.46 17.50 -30.72
C GLY A 192 10.51 16.42 -30.42
N ASN A 193 10.18 15.30 -29.85
CA ASN A 193 11.16 14.27 -29.48
C ASN A 193 11.00 12.95 -30.26
N ARG A 194 10.60 13.02 -31.54
CA ARG A 194 10.79 11.91 -32.50
C ARG A 194 12.09 12.19 -33.27
N LEU A 195 13.14 11.45 -32.86
CA LEU A 195 14.29 11.24 -33.72
C LEU A 195 13.95 10.31 -34.86
#